data_caa64f5356f3c94c5b0591d21a074dcc
#
_entry.id   caa64f5356f3c94c5b0591d21a074dcc
#
_cell.length_a   1.000
_cell.length_b   1.000
_cell.length_c   1.000
_cell.angle_alpha   90.00
_cell.angle_beta   90.00
_cell.angle_gamma   90.00
#
_symmetry.space_group_name_H-M   'P 1'
#
loop_
_entity.id
_entity.type
_entity.pdbx_description
1 polymer ?
#
loop_
_entity_poly.entity_id
_entity_poly.type
_entity_poly.pdbx_seq_one_letter_code
_entity_poly.pdbx_strand_id
1 'polypeptide(L)'
;MQGRIHDPHKGDTMRKSIKTKVLLSILAVTMVTASLLTLVFYFKSAKMIEENYAESLYGRVGQTVTSMDKSMQEVYYVNVKAARNENLISAVRRYKGEGNPNILEEIAEILRSYRTQYKDLSSLYFIFPEENMAVTSEDYPVLKKDIPSDEIQKIKDIWEEEAAPVMMEDLVHDSGKQLSSVQDVTDEEGTVLGYLLANTDERNLYYEYLEPVYDSKVSQAVIVDKYSTIVSSKDYEEAGTEYRHAGEFPVKNGIAADTDNEIRIFYQAPFSGCSLYLAVQKSEVLKDLRQMQVFLIGVCILFLAVACVLASYITRMVYRPIKKVTDAVEKVGKGDLSLRVDVETEDEIGKFSEEFNHMLDYIEDLIAQVIREEQLKKDAELEALQYQITPHFMYNTLNSIKYAALLKGEKELGELIGDFVELLQASINKKGTFITVADELHILDNYIHLQEFRYQGSFDVTYDVDQEAHSCYIPRLILQPLVENAILHGMDTKEKKGELLIQGRINEDVLTLSVIDNGRGMTQEQIETLLKSRAKKTNGLSAIGVPNIKERLELYYGERGGIRYESGPEGTTATIFLPAADRI
;
A
#
# COMPACT_ATOMS: atom_id res chain seq x y z
N MET A 1 -7.32 -28.29 46.59
CA MET A 1 -8.12 -27.74 45.48
C MET A 1 -7.17 -27.07 44.51
N GLN A 2 -6.96 -27.71 43.38
CA GLN A 2 -5.98 -27.32 42.36
C GLN A 2 -6.50 -26.13 41.57
N GLY A 3 -5.83 -24.99 41.66
CA GLY A 3 -6.03 -23.82 40.79
C GLY A 3 -5.36 -24.06 39.44
N ARG A 4 -6.16 -24.10 38.35
CA ARG A 4 -5.69 -24.11 36.96
C ARG A 4 -4.98 -22.79 36.68
N ILE A 5 -3.70 -22.88 36.43
CA ILE A 5 -2.89 -21.81 35.83
C ILE A 5 -3.35 -21.68 34.36
N HIS A 6 -3.94 -20.55 34.02
CA HIS A 6 -4.29 -20.20 32.66
C HIS A 6 -3.01 -19.77 31.94
N ASP A 7 -2.57 -20.58 30.99
CA ASP A 7 -1.44 -20.33 30.11
C ASP A 7 -1.84 -19.30 29.03
N PRO A 8 -1.26 -18.08 28.96
CA PRO A 8 -1.65 -17.05 28.03
C PRO A 8 -0.98 -17.17 26.64
N HIS A 9 -0.33 -18.29 26.30
CA HIS A 9 0.48 -18.45 25.10
C HIS A 9 -0.12 -19.32 23.98
N LYS A 10 -1.42 -19.58 23.96
CA LYS A 10 -2.08 -20.24 22.81
C LYS A 10 -3.14 -19.34 22.21
N GLY A 11 -2.79 -18.55 21.18
CA GLY A 11 -3.76 -17.82 20.41
C GLY A 11 -3.24 -16.63 19.61
N ASP A 12 -1.94 -16.51 19.41
CA ASP A 12 -1.41 -15.50 18.49
C ASP A 12 -1.47 -16.05 17.04
N THR A 13 -2.71 -16.31 16.57
CA THR A 13 -2.96 -16.37 15.14
C THR A 13 -2.62 -14.98 14.61
N MET A 14 -1.48 -14.88 13.93
CA MET A 14 -0.99 -13.71 13.21
C MET A 14 -2.17 -12.90 12.63
N ARG A 15 -2.69 -11.92 13.36
CA ARG A 15 -3.58 -10.91 12.83
C ARG A 15 -2.77 -10.15 11.79
N LYS A 16 -2.80 -10.66 10.53
CA LYS A 16 -2.15 -9.97 9.41
C LYS A 16 -2.58 -8.52 9.47
N SER A 17 -1.61 -7.63 9.57
CA SER A 17 -1.82 -6.19 9.61
C SER A 17 -2.81 -5.79 8.49
N ILE A 18 -3.69 -4.84 8.75
CA ILE A 18 -4.60 -4.25 7.75
C ILE A 18 -3.81 -3.91 6.48
N LYS A 19 -2.59 -3.39 6.61
CA LYS A 19 -1.64 -3.17 5.52
C LYS A 19 -1.48 -4.41 4.63
N THR A 20 -1.18 -5.56 5.22
CA THR A 20 -0.94 -6.81 4.48
C THR A 20 -2.23 -7.32 3.82
N LYS A 21 -3.38 -7.14 4.50
CA LYS A 21 -4.68 -7.53 3.94
C LYS A 21 -5.06 -6.67 2.74
N VAL A 22 -4.92 -5.35 2.83
CA VAL A 22 -5.22 -4.41 1.73
C VAL A 22 -4.27 -4.65 0.56
N LEU A 23 -2.96 -4.77 0.81
CA LEU A 23 -1.98 -5.07 -0.24
C LEU A 23 -2.32 -6.38 -0.95
N LEU A 24 -2.54 -7.45 -0.19
CA LEU A 24 -2.87 -8.77 -0.75
C LEU A 24 -4.21 -8.77 -1.51
N SER A 25 -5.22 -8.04 -1.03
CA SER A 25 -6.50 -7.95 -1.73
C SER A 25 -6.38 -7.20 -3.05
N ILE A 26 -5.66 -6.07 -3.10
CA ILE A 26 -5.41 -5.32 -4.34
C ILE A 26 -4.63 -6.18 -5.32
N LEU A 27 -3.55 -6.83 -4.88
CA LEU A 27 -2.75 -7.72 -5.73
C LEU A 27 -3.55 -8.92 -6.22
N ALA A 28 -4.36 -9.54 -5.37
CA ALA A 28 -5.21 -10.67 -5.76
C ALA A 28 -6.26 -10.26 -6.79
N VAL A 29 -6.95 -9.15 -6.58
CA VAL A 29 -7.96 -8.65 -7.52
C VAL A 29 -7.31 -8.29 -8.86
N THR A 30 -6.21 -7.55 -8.86
CA THR A 30 -5.51 -7.18 -10.11
C THR A 30 -4.96 -8.40 -10.84
N MET A 31 -4.41 -9.38 -10.14
CA MET A 31 -3.89 -10.61 -10.73
C MET A 31 -5.02 -11.47 -11.31
N VAL A 32 -6.11 -11.67 -10.58
CA VAL A 32 -7.25 -12.47 -11.06
C VAL A 32 -7.91 -11.81 -12.26
N THR A 33 -8.17 -10.50 -12.21
CA THR A 33 -8.80 -9.78 -13.33
C THR A 33 -7.90 -9.76 -14.57
N ALA A 34 -6.61 -9.50 -14.42
CA ALA A 34 -5.65 -9.52 -15.54
C ALA A 34 -5.54 -10.92 -16.15
N SER A 35 -5.42 -11.97 -15.33
CA SER A 35 -5.35 -13.35 -15.81
C SER A 35 -6.62 -13.78 -16.53
N LEU A 36 -7.79 -13.46 -15.99
CA LEU A 36 -9.07 -13.78 -16.60
C LEU A 36 -9.24 -13.05 -17.95
N LEU A 37 -8.92 -11.76 -17.99
CA LEU A 37 -9.00 -10.97 -19.21
C LEU A 37 -8.08 -11.51 -20.31
N THR A 38 -6.83 -11.82 -19.96
CA THR A 38 -5.85 -12.39 -20.88
C THR A 38 -6.30 -13.76 -21.40
N LEU A 39 -6.87 -14.60 -20.53
CA LEU A 39 -7.36 -15.92 -20.91
C LEU A 39 -8.54 -15.82 -21.88
N VAL A 40 -9.54 -15.00 -21.55
CA VAL A 40 -10.72 -14.78 -22.41
C VAL A 40 -10.31 -14.20 -23.75
N PHE A 41 -9.42 -13.20 -23.73
CA PHE A 41 -8.91 -12.58 -24.95
C PHE A 41 -8.18 -13.60 -25.83
N TYR A 42 -7.31 -14.44 -25.24
CA TYR A 42 -6.58 -15.46 -25.97
C TYR A 42 -7.53 -16.45 -26.67
N PHE A 43 -8.44 -17.07 -25.95
CA PHE A 43 -9.36 -18.03 -26.54
C PHE A 43 -10.26 -17.44 -27.61
N LYS A 44 -10.79 -16.22 -27.38
CA LYS A 44 -11.64 -15.54 -28.35
C LYS A 44 -10.85 -15.14 -29.61
N SER A 45 -9.64 -14.61 -29.44
CA SER A 45 -8.78 -14.23 -30.56
C SER A 45 -8.28 -15.44 -31.33
N ALA A 46 -7.89 -16.52 -30.66
CA ALA A 46 -7.46 -17.75 -31.30
C ALA A 46 -8.57 -18.31 -32.20
N LYS A 47 -9.78 -18.44 -31.67
CA LYS A 47 -10.94 -18.92 -32.42
C LYS A 47 -11.27 -18.02 -33.62
N MET A 48 -11.25 -16.70 -33.43
CA MET A 48 -11.52 -15.75 -34.50
C MET A 48 -10.47 -15.82 -35.62
N ILE A 49 -9.18 -15.94 -35.25
CA ILE A 49 -8.08 -16.03 -36.23
C ILE A 49 -8.18 -17.35 -37.02
N GLU A 50 -8.45 -18.48 -36.34
CA GLU A 50 -8.65 -19.77 -37.00
C GLU A 50 -9.82 -19.73 -37.99
N GLU A 51 -11.00 -19.24 -37.55
CA GLU A 51 -12.19 -19.14 -38.40
C GLU A 51 -11.95 -18.22 -39.60
N ASN A 52 -11.45 -16.99 -39.39
CA ASN A 52 -11.19 -16.04 -40.46
C ASN A 52 -10.15 -16.54 -41.47
N TYR A 53 -9.07 -17.19 -40.96
CA TYR A 53 -8.05 -17.73 -41.83
C TYR A 53 -8.60 -18.90 -42.66
N ALA A 54 -9.33 -19.82 -42.03
CA ALA A 54 -9.94 -20.97 -42.69
C ALA A 54 -10.95 -20.54 -43.74
N GLU A 55 -11.83 -19.58 -43.46
CA GLU A 55 -12.80 -19.03 -44.45
C GLU A 55 -12.09 -18.33 -45.60
N SER A 56 -11.08 -17.50 -45.32
CA SER A 56 -10.30 -16.81 -46.38
C SER A 56 -9.59 -17.82 -47.28
N LEU A 57 -9.00 -18.85 -46.69
CA LEU A 57 -8.30 -19.91 -47.42
C LEU A 57 -9.28 -20.76 -48.25
N TYR A 58 -10.43 -21.11 -47.68
CA TYR A 58 -11.49 -21.82 -48.38
C TYR A 58 -12.00 -21.02 -49.60
N GLY A 59 -12.17 -19.71 -49.45
CA GLY A 59 -12.50 -18.83 -50.60
C GLY A 59 -11.45 -18.87 -51.69
N ARG A 60 -10.16 -18.80 -51.35
CA ARG A 60 -9.04 -18.91 -52.32
C ARG A 60 -9.03 -20.28 -53.03
N VAL A 61 -9.15 -21.35 -52.24
CA VAL A 61 -9.22 -22.71 -52.77
C VAL A 61 -10.39 -22.86 -53.73
N GLY A 62 -11.58 -22.35 -53.37
CA GLY A 62 -12.75 -22.38 -54.22
C GLY A 62 -12.57 -21.63 -55.55
N GLN A 63 -11.95 -20.45 -55.51
CA GLN A 63 -11.61 -19.68 -56.71
C GLN A 63 -10.61 -20.46 -57.60
N THR A 64 -9.56 -21.00 -57.02
CA THR A 64 -8.53 -21.78 -57.71
C THR A 64 -9.12 -23.02 -58.39
N VAL A 65 -9.90 -23.79 -57.64
CA VAL A 65 -10.55 -24.99 -58.21
C VAL A 65 -11.57 -24.66 -59.28
N THR A 66 -12.33 -23.59 -59.13
CA THR A 66 -13.28 -23.10 -60.14
C THR A 66 -12.57 -22.65 -61.41
N SER A 67 -11.43 -21.95 -61.29
CA SER A 67 -10.61 -21.54 -62.43
C SER A 67 -9.99 -22.71 -63.16
N MET A 68 -9.44 -23.69 -62.39
CA MET A 68 -8.91 -24.94 -62.94
C MET A 68 -10.01 -25.73 -63.67
N ASP A 69 -11.17 -25.88 -63.04
CA ASP A 69 -12.30 -26.62 -63.65
C ASP A 69 -12.76 -26.02 -64.96
N LYS A 70 -12.80 -24.67 -65.04
CA LYS A 70 -13.08 -23.98 -66.30
C LYS A 70 -12.03 -24.24 -67.35
N SER A 71 -10.75 -24.20 -67.02
CA SER A 71 -9.67 -24.52 -67.90
C SER A 71 -9.77 -25.98 -68.41
N MET A 72 -10.05 -26.92 -67.52
CA MET A 72 -10.25 -28.34 -67.89
C MET A 72 -11.46 -28.49 -68.82
N GLN A 73 -12.53 -27.72 -68.60
CA GLN A 73 -13.69 -27.68 -69.46
C GLN A 73 -13.32 -27.15 -70.86
N GLU A 74 -12.50 -26.12 -70.96
CA GLU A 74 -12.01 -25.59 -72.23
C GLU A 74 -11.15 -26.63 -72.99
N VAL A 75 -10.22 -27.29 -72.27
CA VAL A 75 -9.40 -28.40 -72.85
C VAL A 75 -10.28 -29.54 -73.38
N TYR A 76 -11.29 -29.94 -72.63
CA TYR A 76 -12.26 -30.96 -73.05
C TYR A 76 -13.01 -30.55 -74.32
N TYR A 77 -13.54 -29.31 -74.39
CA TYR A 77 -14.25 -28.82 -75.56
C TYR A 77 -13.34 -28.73 -76.80
N VAL A 78 -12.07 -28.38 -76.61
CA VAL A 78 -11.09 -28.40 -77.69
C VAL A 78 -10.87 -29.82 -78.20
N ASN A 79 -10.76 -30.79 -77.25
CA ASN A 79 -10.62 -32.20 -77.61
C ASN A 79 -11.80 -32.70 -78.46
N VAL A 80 -13.01 -32.44 -78.00
CA VAL A 80 -14.25 -32.80 -78.73
C VAL A 80 -14.29 -32.10 -80.10
N LYS A 81 -13.93 -30.81 -80.17
CA LYS A 81 -13.92 -30.06 -81.45
C LYS A 81 -12.86 -30.61 -82.43
N ALA A 82 -11.68 -30.96 -81.91
CA ALA A 82 -10.62 -31.56 -82.71
C ALA A 82 -11.00 -32.97 -83.20
N ALA A 83 -11.61 -33.78 -82.35
CA ALA A 83 -12.07 -35.12 -82.67
C ALA A 83 -13.16 -35.16 -83.79
N ARG A 84 -13.93 -34.08 -83.94
CA ARG A 84 -14.96 -33.89 -84.95
C ARG A 84 -14.48 -33.10 -86.13
N ASN A 85 -13.19 -32.81 -86.24
CA ASN A 85 -12.65 -32.02 -87.37
C ASN A 85 -12.63 -32.88 -88.68
N GLU A 86 -13.35 -32.47 -89.68
CA GLU A 86 -13.46 -33.17 -90.98
C GLU A 86 -12.10 -33.39 -91.64
N ASN A 87 -11.17 -32.39 -91.57
CA ASN A 87 -9.82 -32.56 -92.13
C ASN A 87 -9.03 -33.62 -91.33
N LEU A 88 -9.15 -33.68 -89.99
CA LEU A 88 -8.50 -34.71 -89.17
C LEU A 88 -9.03 -36.08 -89.58
N ILE A 89 -10.34 -36.25 -89.56
CA ILE A 89 -11.04 -37.51 -89.90
C ILE A 89 -10.62 -37.99 -91.29
N SER A 90 -10.62 -37.11 -92.27
CA SER A 90 -10.19 -37.37 -93.63
C SER A 90 -8.70 -37.77 -93.76
N ALA A 91 -7.82 -37.08 -93.06
CA ALA A 91 -6.41 -37.40 -93.02
C ALA A 91 -6.16 -38.79 -92.32
N VAL A 92 -6.82 -39.09 -91.19
CA VAL A 92 -6.72 -40.39 -90.50
C VAL A 92 -7.23 -41.49 -91.41
N ARG A 93 -8.35 -41.34 -92.08
CA ARG A 93 -8.93 -42.32 -92.99
C ARG A 93 -7.99 -42.54 -94.17
N ARG A 94 -7.39 -41.54 -94.80
CA ARG A 94 -6.42 -41.65 -95.87
C ARG A 94 -5.16 -42.45 -95.41
N TYR A 95 -4.66 -42.09 -94.21
CA TYR A 95 -3.54 -42.79 -93.62
C TYR A 95 -3.80 -44.33 -93.43
N LYS A 96 -4.96 -44.70 -92.83
CA LYS A 96 -5.35 -46.13 -92.72
C LYS A 96 -5.51 -46.88 -94.04
N GLY A 97 -5.90 -46.13 -95.12
CA GLY A 97 -6.00 -46.71 -96.44
C GLY A 97 -4.69 -46.78 -97.24
N GLU A 98 -3.81 -45.80 -97.16
CA GLU A 98 -2.62 -45.63 -97.99
C GLU A 98 -1.30 -46.00 -97.27
N GLY A 99 -1.26 -45.91 -95.95
CA GLY A 99 -0.05 -46.12 -95.18
C GLY A 99 1.07 -45.11 -95.44
N ASN A 100 0.72 -43.91 -96.00
CA ASN A 100 1.71 -42.90 -96.39
C ASN A 100 2.20 -42.08 -95.21
N PRO A 101 3.47 -42.10 -94.82
CA PRO A 101 4.01 -41.39 -93.69
C PRO A 101 3.87 -39.88 -93.72
N ASN A 102 3.76 -39.24 -94.94
CA ASN A 102 3.60 -37.83 -95.09
C ASN A 102 2.23 -37.31 -94.52
N ILE A 103 1.26 -38.23 -94.49
CA ILE A 103 -0.06 -37.91 -93.93
C ILE A 103 -0.01 -37.76 -92.38
N LEU A 104 0.92 -38.42 -91.76
CA LEU A 104 1.14 -38.29 -90.30
C LEU A 104 1.56 -36.84 -89.93
N GLU A 105 2.39 -36.21 -90.81
CA GLU A 105 2.76 -34.80 -90.59
C GLU A 105 1.57 -33.86 -90.79
N GLU A 106 0.69 -34.15 -91.73
CA GLU A 106 -0.55 -33.40 -91.95
C GLU A 106 -1.46 -33.52 -90.71
N ILE A 107 -1.59 -34.71 -90.11
CA ILE A 107 -2.31 -34.92 -88.87
C ILE A 107 -1.64 -34.13 -87.70
N ALA A 108 -0.33 -34.16 -87.61
CA ALA A 108 0.41 -33.41 -86.59
C ALA A 108 0.21 -31.89 -86.70
N GLU A 109 0.21 -31.33 -87.95
CA GLU A 109 -0.06 -29.94 -88.17
C GLU A 109 -1.49 -29.53 -87.77
N ILE A 110 -2.48 -30.38 -88.06
CA ILE A 110 -3.84 -30.15 -87.59
C ILE A 110 -3.88 -30.10 -86.08
N LEU A 111 -3.29 -31.07 -85.37
CA LEU A 111 -3.23 -31.11 -83.90
C LEU A 111 -2.49 -29.88 -83.37
N ARG A 112 -1.38 -29.47 -83.95
CA ARG A 112 -0.58 -28.29 -83.59
C ARG A 112 -1.41 -27.00 -83.66
N SER A 113 -2.26 -26.89 -84.65
CA SER A 113 -3.15 -25.73 -84.85
C SER A 113 -4.12 -25.57 -83.63
N TYR A 114 -4.58 -26.65 -83.03
CA TYR A 114 -5.42 -26.62 -81.82
C TYR A 114 -4.60 -26.30 -80.59
N ARG A 115 -3.43 -26.95 -80.42
CA ARG A 115 -2.56 -26.72 -79.27
C ARG A 115 -2.22 -25.22 -79.10
N THR A 116 -1.85 -24.53 -80.17
CA THR A 116 -1.41 -23.11 -80.15
C THR A 116 -2.50 -22.14 -79.81
N GLN A 117 -3.77 -22.54 -79.89
CA GLN A 117 -4.92 -21.66 -79.58
C GLN A 117 -5.27 -21.59 -78.10
N TYR A 118 -4.85 -22.57 -77.31
CA TYR A 118 -5.26 -22.71 -75.92
C TYR A 118 -4.04 -22.88 -74.99
N LYS A 119 -3.95 -21.99 -73.99
CA LYS A 119 -2.78 -21.88 -73.11
C LYS A 119 -2.57 -23.17 -72.26
N ASP A 120 -3.67 -23.72 -71.74
CA ASP A 120 -3.63 -24.84 -70.79
C ASP A 120 -3.58 -26.19 -71.45
N LEU A 121 -3.63 -26.22 -72.78
CA LEU A 121 -3.46 -27.41 -73.59
C LEU A 121 -1.95 -27.62 -73.88
N SER A 122 -1.32 -28.51 -73.14
CA SER A 122 0.11 -28.78 -73.29
C SER A 122 0.42 -29.55 -74.57
N SER A 123 -0.35 -30.61 -74.83
CA SER A 123 -0.21 -31.42 -76.06
C SER A 123 -1.53 -32.07 -76.47
N LEU A 124 -1.64 -32.44 -77.74
CA LEU A 124 -2.67 -33.29 -78.33
C LEU A 124 -2.05 -34.50 -78.98
N TYR A 125 -2.50 -35.70 -78.60
CA TYR A 125 -2.04 -36.94 -79.18
C TYR A 125 -3.18 -37.66 -79.87
N PHE A 126 -2.99 -38.07 -81.14
CA PHE A 126 -3.88 -38.97 -81.81
C PHE A 126 -3.32 -40.37 -81.74
N ILE A 127 -4.06 -41.30 -81.10
CA ILE A 127 -3.67 -42.68 -80.88
C ILE A 127 -4.26 -43.59 -81.96
N PHE A 128 -3.43 -44.32 -82.63
CA PHE A 128 -3.79 -45.41 -83.54
C PHE A 128 -3.71 -46.76 -82.78
N PRO A 129 -4.87 -47.29 -82.31
CA PRO A 129 -4.86 -48.43 -81.40
C PRO A 129 -4.45 -49.73 -82.06
N GLU A 130 -4.63 -49.90 -83.38
CA GLU A 130 -4.26 -51.09 -84.14
C GLU A 130 -2.79 -51.09 -84.44
N GLU A 131 -2.17 -49.96 -84.66
CA GLU A 131 -0.77 -49.75 -85.00
C GLU A 131 0.12 -49.51 -83.78
N ASN A 132 -0.43 -49.49 -82.58
CA ASN A 132 0.28 -49.18 -81.34
C ASN A 132 1.16 -47.91 -81.45
N MET A 133 0.60 -46.80 -82.00
CA MET A 133 1.36 -45.60 -82.23
C MET A 133 0.54 -44.35 -81.90
N ALA A 134 1.25 -43.25 -81.62
CA ALA A 134 0.67 -41.90 -81.39
C ALA A 134 1.31 -40.88 -82.33
N VAL A 135 0.47 -39.98 -82.92
CA VAL A 135 0.90 -38.76 -83.59
C VAL A 135 0.69 -37.62 -82.64
N THR A 136 1.71 -36.76 -82.48
CA THR A 136 1.68 -35.69 -81.49
C THR A 136 1.56 -34.31 -82.13
N SER A 137 1.02 -33.36 -81.40
CA SER A 137 1.00 -31.92 -81.74
C SER A 137 2.33 -31.22 -81.47
N GLU A 138 3.32 -31.93 -81.02
CA GLU A 138 4.64 -31.37 -80.67
C GLU A 138 5.54 -31.29 -81.88
N ASP A 139 6.56 -30.41 -81.79
CA ASP A 139 7.47 -30.20 -82.88
C ASP A 139 8.46 -31.36 -83.00
N TYR A 140 8.72 -32.05 -81.87
CA TYR A 140 9.56 -33.24 -81.81
C TYR A 140 9.36 -34.00 -80.49
N PRO A 141 9.18 -35.36 -80.47
CA PRO A 141 8.94 -36.16 -81.66
C PRO A 141 7.51 -36.00 -82.18
N VAL A 142 7.31 -36.03 -83.50
CA VAL A 142 5.99 -36.01 -84.11
C VAL A 142 5.25 -37.34 -83.98
N LEU A 143 6.01 -38.45 -83.88
CA LEU A 143 5.51 -39.81 -83.87
C LEU A 143 6.16 -40.60 -82.75
N LYS A 144 5.38 -41.25 -81.91
CA LYS A 144 5.80 -42.31 -80.96
C LYS A 144 5.24 -43.61 -81.46
N LYS A 145 6.13 -44.63 -81.58
CA LYS A 145 5.79 -46.04 -81.94
C LYS A 145 5.96 -46.96 -80.73
N ASP A 146 5.36 -48.15 -80.85
CA ASP A 146 5.45 -49.22 -79.84
C ASP A 146 4.86 -48.77 -78.46
N ILE A 147 3.70 -48.11 -78.49
CA ILE A 147 2.95 -47.83 -77.24
C ILE A 147 2.53 -49.20 -76.65
N PRO A 148 2.71 -49.40 -75.32
CA PRO A 148 2.28 -50.63 -74.69
C PRO A 148 0.80 -50.89 -74.83
N SER A 149 0.41 -52.12 -75.15
CA SER A 149 -1.00 -52.46 -75.36
C SER A 149 -1.87 -52.29 -74.15
N ASP A 150 -1.32 -52.34 -72.95
CA ASP A 150 -2.01 -52.05 -71.67
C ASP A 150 -2.32 -50.56 -71.51
N GLU A 151 -1.44 -49.70 -72.01
CA GLU A 151 -1.72 -48.26 -72.04
C GLU A 151 -2.86 -47.90 -73.00
N ILE A 152 -2.85 -48.56 -74.20
CA ILE A 152 -3.96 -48.41 -75.18
C ILE A 152 -5.29 -48.93 -74.59
N GLN A 153 -5.22 -50.05 -73.84
CA GLN A 153 -6.44 -50.55 -73.19
C GLN A 153 -6.91 -49.60 -72.11
N LYS A 154 -6.07 -48.99 -71.27
CA LYS A 154 -6.45 -47.95 -70.34
C LYS A 154 -7.16 -46.79 -71.03
N ILE A 155 -6.66 -46.34 -72.17
CA ILE A 155 -7.30 -45.25 -72.92
C ILE A 155 -8.73 -45.62 -73.36
N LYS A 156 -8.94 -46.86 -73.79
CA LYS A 156 -10.28 -47.40 -74.16
C LYS A 156 -11.21 -47.43 -72.96
N ASP A 157 -10.72 -48.01 -71.85
CA ASP A 157 -11.47 -48.13 -70.62
C ASP A 157 -11.88 -46.74 -70.08
N ILE A 158 -11.00 -45.75 -70.11
CA ILE A 158 -11.28 -44.38 -69.72
C ILE A 158 -12.36 -43.75 -70.60
N TRP A 159 -12.35 -44.03 -71.87
CA TRP A 159 -13.36 -43.57 -72.80
C TRP A 159 -14.74 -44.25 -72.55
N GLU A 160 -14.74 -45.58 -72.40
CA GLU A 160 -15.98 -46.33 -72.18
C GLU A 160 -16.67 -45.98 -70.87
N GLU A 161 -15.93 -45.56 -69.86
CA GLU A 161 -16.46 -45.12 -68.59
C GLU A 161 -16.97 -43.66 -68.63
N GLU A 162 -16.94 -42.96 -69.76
CA GLU A 162 -17.23 -41.50 -69.88
C GLU A 162 -16.42 -40.70 -68.85
N ALA A 163 -15.16 -41.07 -68.69
CA ALA A 163 -14.39 -40.57 -67.58
C ALA A 163 -14.02 -39.07 -67.80
N ALA A 164 -14.10 -38.33 -66.71
CA ALA A 164 -13.50 -37.03 -66.58
C ALA A 164 -11.99 -37.10 -66.84
N PRO A 165 -11.27 -35.97 -66.96
CA PRO A 165 -9.83 -35.97 -67.10
C PRO A 165 -9.13 -36.83 -66.04
N VAL A 166 -8.19 -37.67 -66.45
CA VAL A 166 -7.50 -38.69 -65.60
C VAL A 166 -6.01 -38.45 -65.67
N MET A 167 -5.34 -38.67 -64.55
CA MET A 167 -3.88 -38.63 -64.46
C MET A 167 -3.26 -39.79 -65.19
N MET A 168 -2.37 -39.52 -66.13
CA MET A 168 -1.66 -40.53 -66.93
C MET A 168 -0.16 -40.22 -67.00
N GLU A 169 0.64 -41.21 -67.27
CA GLU A 169 2.01 -41.00 -67.71
C GLU A 169 2.02 -40.47 -69.12
N ASP A 170 3.02 -39.65 -69.42
CA ASP A 170 3.16 -39.16 -70.79
C ASP A 170 3.54 -40.31 -71.74
N LEU A 171 2.71 -40.55 -72.73
CA LEU A 171 2.91 -41.62 -73.70
C LEU A 171 4.11 -41.38 -74.66
N VAL A 172 4.57 -40.13 -74.72
CA VAL A 172 5.59 -39.70 -75.69
C VAL A 172 6.91 -39.42 -75.01
N HIS A 173 6.90 -38.78 -73.87
CA HIS A 173 8.11 -38.44 -73.13
C HIS A 173 8.27 -39.36 -71.90
N ASP A 174 9.43 -39.97 -71.82
CA ASP A 174 9.76 -40.82 -70.67
C ASP A 174 9.79 -39.93 -69.38
N SER A 175 9.04 -40.32 -68.38
CA SER A 175 8.89 -39.63 -67.06
C SER A 175 8.01 -38.34 -67.04
N GLY A 176 7.26 -38.00 -68.08
CA GLY A 176 6.24 -36.98 -68.02
C GLY A 176 4.96 -37.46 -67.31
N LYS A 177 4.31 -36.56 -66.59
CA LYS A 177 3.00 -36.78 -65.96
C LYS A 177 2.01 -35.73 -66.43
N GLN A 178 0.82 -36.17 -66.85
CA GLN A 178 -0.16 -35.28 -67.46
C GLN A 178 -1.60 -35.66 -67.11
N LEU A 179 -2.45 -34.66 -66.98
CA LEU A 179 -3.91 -34.84 -66.85
C LEU A 179 -4.48 -34.93 -68.27
N SER A 180 -5.03 -36.08 -68.62
CA SER A 180 -5.49 -36.35 -69.98
C SER A 180 -7.00 -36.49 -70.08
N SER A 181 -7.60 -35.86 -71.10
CA SER A 181 -8.98 -36.03 -71.52
C SER A 181 -9.01 -36.84 -72.80
N VAL A 182 -9.76 -37.94 -72.81
CA VAL A 182 -9.87 -38.86 -73.92
C VAL A 182 -11.14 -38.62 -74.72
N GLN A 183 -11.05 -38.65 -76.06
CA GLN A 183 -12.20 -38.54 -76.99
C GLN A 183 -11.97 -39.49 -78.19
N ASP A 184 -13.03 -40.20 -78.57
CA ASP A 184 -13.01 -41.01 -79.79
C ASP A 184 -13.06 -40.14 -81.05
N VAL A 185 -12.45 -40.61 -82.10
CA VAL A 185 -12.57 -40.06 -83.46
C VAL A 185 -13.23 -41.10 -84.33
N THR A 186 -14.44 -40.79 -84.79
CA THR A 186 -15.29 -41.70 -85.56
C THR A 186 -15.48 -41.22 -87.00
N ASP A 187 -15.73 -42.12 -87.91
CA ASP A 187 -16.14 -41.82 -89.25
C ASP A 187 -17.67 -41.57 -89.32
N GLU A 188 -18.18 -41.32 -90.60
CA GLU A 188 -19.59 -41.07 -90.81
C GLU A 188 -20.51 -42.27 -90.57
N GLU A 189 -19.91 -43.48 -90.57
CA GLU A 189 -20.59 -44.76 -90.24
C GLU A 189 -20.57 -45.12 -88.76
N GLY A 190 -19.90 -44.32 -87.93
CA GLY A 190 -19.77 -44.53 -86.50
C GLY A 190 -18.63 -45.47 -86.12
N THR A 191 -17.73 -45.81 -87.07
CA THR A 191 -16.56 -46.65 -86.79
C THR A 191 -15.47 -45.85 -86.12
N VAL A 192 -14.94 -46.34 -84.97
CA VAL A 192 -13.85 -45.66 -84.25
C VAL A 192 -12.54 -45.79 -85.03
N LEU A 193 -12.04 -44.61 -85.46
CA LEU A 193 -10.77 -44.51 -86.19
C LEU A 193 -9.52 -44.49 -85.27
N GLY A 194 -9.72 -44.00 -84.08
CA GLY A 194 -8.70 -43.84 -83.06
C GLY A 194 -9.15 -42.99 -81.90
N TYR A 195 -8.27 -42.65 -81.00
CA TYR A 195 -8.55 -41.82 -79.82
C TYR A 195 -7.70 -40.56 -79.83
N LEU A 196 -8.28 -39.46 -79.40
CA LEU A 196 -7.61 -38.17 -79.25
C LEU A 196 -7.45 -37.89 -77.75
N LEU A 197 -6.22 -37.64 -77.33
CA LEU A 197 -5.85 -37.28 -75.98
C LEU A 197 -5.49 -35.81 -75.93
N ALA A 198 -6.19 -35.04 -75.13
CA ALA A 198 -5.82 -33.67 -74.81
C ALA A 198 -5.22 -33.59 -73.43
N ASN A 199 -3.97 -33.18 -73.39
CA ASN A 199 -3.14 -33.28 -72.19
C ASN A 199 -2.81 -31.94 -71.63
N THR A 200 -2.86 -31.84 -70.29
CA THR A 200 -2.35 -30.74 -69.49
C THR A 200 -1.20 -31.25 -68.63
N ASP A 201 -0.03 -30.65 -68.76
CA ASP A 201 1.17 -31.01 -68.01
C ASP A 201 1.00 -30.77 -66.51
N GLU A 202 1.49 -31.70 -65.67
CA GLU A 202 1.39 -31.57 -64.22
C GLU A 202 2.03 -30.28 -63.70
N ARG A 203 3.20 -29.87 -64.21
CA ARG A 203 3.90 -28.65 -63.79
C ARG A 203 3.12 -27.39 -64.09
N ASN A 204 2.42 -27.37 -65.22
CA ASN A 204 1.53 -26.26 -65.55
C ASN A 204 0.37 -26.17 -64.56
N LEU A 205 -0.21 -27.33 -64.15
CA LEU A 205 -1.25 -27.35 -63.10
C LEU A 205 -0.70 -26.92 -61.74
N TYR A 206 0.53 -27.35 -61.42
CA TYR A 206 1.18 -26.92 -60.20
C TYR A 206 1.36 -25.41 -60.13
N TYR A 207 2.08 -24.84 -61.10
CA TYR A 207 2.42 -23.40 -61.10
C TYR A 207 1.21 -22.48 -61.28
N GLU A 208 0.23 -22.90 -62.03
CA GLU A 208 -0.96 -22.06 -62.31
C GLU A 208 -1.99 -22.14 -61.19
N TYR A 209 -2.20 -23.31 -60.58
CA TYR A 209 -3.31 -23.57 -59.66
C TYR A 209 -2.87 -23.95 -58.26
N LEU A 210 -1.83 -24.74 -58.08
CA LEU A 210 -1.49 -25.24 -56.75
C LEU A 210 -0.53 -24.35 -56.00
N GLU A 211 0.53 -23.86 -56.65
CA GLU A 211 1.51 -22.97 -56.04
C GLU A 211 0.87 -21.68 -55.43
N PRO A 212 -0.07 -21.00 -56.10
CA PRO A 212 -0.71 -19.79 -55.56
C PRO A 212 -1.53 -20.03 -54.31
N VAL A 213 -1.88 -21.27 -53.99
CA VAL A 213 -2.61 -21.63 -52.77
C VAL A 213 -1.66 -21.78 -51.60
N TYR A 214 -0.40 -22.09 -51.85
CA TYR A 214 0.61 -22.21 -50.78
C TYR A 214 0.93 -20.83 -50.20
N ASP A 215 0.86 -20.74 -48.90
CA ASP A 215 1.50 -19.71 -48.11
C ASP A 215 2.39 -20.38 -47.01
N SER A 216 3.04 -19.59 -46.19
CA SER A 216 3.97 -20.09 -45.18
C SER A 216 3.33 -21.01 -44.12
N LYS A 217 2.00 -21.09 -44.08
CA LYS A 217 1.22 -21.83 -43.08
C LYS A 217 0.63 -23.13 -43.62
N VAL A 218 0.55 -23.28 -44.95
CA VAL A 218 0.04 -24.49 -45.60
C VAL A 218 1.05 -25.61 -45.45
N SER A 219 0.66 -26.68 -44.81
CA SER A 219 1.50 -27.88 -44.65
C SER A 219 1.47 -28.81 -45.85
N GLN A 220 0.27 -28.96 -46.45
CA GLN A 220 0.07 -29.84 -47.61
C GLN A 220 -1.06 -29.27 -48.48
N ALA A 221 -0.86 -29.33 -49.78
CA ALA A 221 -1.92 -29.12 -50.77
C ALA A 221 -1.70 -30.07 -51.93
N VAL A 222 -2.75 -30.78 -52.35
CA VAL A 222 -2.72 -31.74 -53.43
C VAL A 222 -3.97 -31.64 -54.30
N ILE A 223 -3.84 -31.77 -55.61
CA ILE A 223 -4.94 -31.95 -56.53
C ILE A 223 -5.06 -33.43 -56.83
N VAL A 224 -6.24 -33.99 -56.75
CA VAL A 224 -6.52 -35.41 -56.91
C VAL A 224 -7.63 -35.58 -57.96
N ASP A 225 -7.54 -36.55 -58.85
CA ASP A 225 -8.59 -36.88 -59.79
C ASP A 225 -9.76 -37.67 -59.16
N LYS A 226 -10.78 -37.99 -59.93
CA LYS A 226 -11.95 -38.72 -59.45
C LYS A 226 -11.64 -40.14 -59.01
N TYR A 227 -10.49 -40.71 -59.39
CA TYR A 227 -10.05 -42.05 -58.99
C TYR A 227 -9.09 -42.06 -57.81
N SER A 228 -8.97 -40.93 -57.11
CA SER A 228 -8.05 -40.76 -55.98
C SER A 228 -6.57 -40.78 -56.36
N THR A 229 -6.24 -40.48 -57.62
CA THR A 229 -4.84 -40.37 -58.07
C THR A 229 -4.40 -38.92 -57.94
N ILE A 230 -3.20 -38.68 -57.38
CA ILE A 230 -2.62 -37.35 -57.23
C ILE A 230 -2.32 -36.78 -58.61
N VAL A 231 -2.97 -35.71 -58.97
CA VAL A 231 -2.78 -34.98 -60.24
C VAL A 231 -1.61 -34.03 -60.13
N SER A 232 -1.53 -33.28 -59.04
CA SER A 232 -0.45 -32.33 -58.78
C SER A 232 -0.18 -32.20 -57.29
N SER A 233 1.11 -32.15 -56.98
CA SER A 233 1.62 -31.97 -55.62
C SER A 233 2.88 -31.09 -55.68
N LYS A 234 3.28 -30.57 -54.51
CA LYS A 234 4.55 -29.91 -54.31
C LYS A 234 5.73 -30.80 -54.67
N ASP A 235 5.62 -32.09 -54.31
CA ASP A 235 6.58 -33.13 -54.74
C ASP A 235 6.08 -33.80 -56.00
N TYR A 236 6.80 -33.56 -57.10
CA TYR A 236 6.47 -34.10 -58.42
C TYR A 236 6.38 -35.64 -58.42
N GLU A 237 7.19 -36.30 -57.60
CA GLU A 237 7.22 -37.77 -57.53
C GLU A 237 5.89 -38.36 -57.01
N GLU A 238 5.15 -37.61 -56.20
CA GLU A 238 3.83 -38.04 -55.72
C GLU A 238 2.75 -38.06 -56.80
N ALA A 239 2.88 -37.24 -57.83
CA ALA A 239 1.91 -37.25 -58.92
C ALA A 239 1.81 -38.64 -59.56
N GLY A 240 0.60 -39.07 -59.93
CA GLY A 240 0.32 -40.42 -60.45
C GLY A 240 0.19 -41.50 -59.35
N THR A 241 0.45 -41.20 -58.10
CA THR A 241 0.24 -42.13 -56.97
C THR A 241 -1.13 -41.99 -56.31
N GLU A 242 -1.59 -43.03 -55.63
CA GLU A 242 -2.87 -43.04 -54.94
C GLU A 242 -2.85 -42.10 -53.70
N TYR A 243 -3.79 -41.18 -53.59
CA TYR A 243 -3.98 -40.34 -52.41
C TYR A 243 -4.77 -41.06 -51.30
N ARG A 244 -4.09 -41.54 -50.27
CA ARG A 244 -4.66 -42.39 -49.21
C ARG A 244 -5.31 -41.61 -48.06
N HIS A 245 -5.11 -40.28 -47.96
CA HIS A 245 -5.57 -39.47 -46.86
C HIS A 245 -6.95 -38.79 -47.08
N ALA A 246 -7.64 -39.11 -48.16
CA ALA A 246 -8.94 -38.50 -48.48
C ALA A 246 -10.00 -38.66 -47.38
N GLY A 247 -9.98 -39.77 -46.65
CA GLY A 247 -10.92 -40.03 -45.55
C GLY A 247 -10.76 -39.13 -44.31
N GLU A 248 -9.66 -38.38 -44.25
CA GLU A 248 -9.39 -37.43 -43.18
C GLU A 248 -10.01 -36.05 -43.43
N PHE A 249 -10.56 -35.82 -44.60
CA PHE A 249 -11.12 -34.55 -45.03
C PHE A 249 -12.67 -34.56 -45.04
N PRO A 250 -13.34 -33.38 -45.12
CA PRO A 250 -14.79 -33.33 -45.28
C PRO A 250 -15.27 -34.12 -46.51
N VAL A 251 -16.39 -34.81 -46.38
CA VAL A 251 -17.01 -35.58 -47.47
C VAL A 251 -17.66 -34.66 -48.54
N LYS A 252 -17.87 -33.42 -48.21
CA LYS A 252 -18.42 -32.39 -49.09
C LYS A 252 -17.55 -31.15 -49.03
N ASN A 253 -17.62 -30.30 -50.07
CA ASN A 253 -16.94 -29.01 -50.08
C ASN A 253 -17.15 -28.28 -48.76
N GLY A 254 -16.06 -28.01 -48.07
CA GLY A 254 -16.11 -27.44 -46.74
C GLY A 254 -14.77 -27.45 -45.99
N ILE A 255 -14.87 -27.01 -44.75
CA ILE A 255 -13.77 -26.89 -43.80
C ILE A 255 -14.00 -27.88 -42.66
N ALA A 256 -13.00 -28.65 -42.29
CA ALA A 256 -12.94 -29.40 -41.04
C ALA A 256 -11.83 -28.81 -40.15
N ALA A 257 -12.24 -28.16 -39.10
CA ALA A 257 -11.31 -27.43 -38.17
C ALA A 257 -10.99 -28.22 -36.90
N ASP A 258 -11.46 -29.45 -36.73
CA ASP A 258 -11.56 -30.08 -35.42
C ASP A 258 -10.75 -31.36 -35.20
N THR A 259 -9.88 -31.71 -36.10
CA THR A 259 -9.06 -32.91 -35.98
C THR A 259 -7.58 -32.58 -35.91
N ASP A 260 -6.89 -33.12 -34.89
CA ASP A 260 -5.43 -33.24 -34.77
C ASP A 260 -4.58 -32.00 -35.00
N ASN A 261 -5.02 -30.80 -34.45
CA ASN A 261 -4.29 -29.56 -34.58
C ASN A 261 -4.13 -29.02 -36.02
N GLU A 262 -4.95 -29.51 -36.96
CA GLU A 262 -4.96 -29.11 -38.36
C GLU A 262 -6.34 -28.52 -38.78
N ILE A 263 -6.29 -27.59 -39.74
CA ILE A 263 -7.44 -27.11 -40.49
C ILE A 263 -7.37 -27.83 -41.83
N ARG A 264 -8.40 -28.61 -42.15
CA ARG A 264 -8.49 -29.36 -43.41
C ARG A 264 -9.58 -28.77 -44.27
N ILE A 265 -9.21 -28.48 -45.53
CA ILE A 265 -10.10 -27.90 -46.52
C ILE A 265 -10.21 -28.84 -47.69
N PHE A 266 -11.45 -29.12 -48.09
CA PHE A 266 -11.77 -29.94 -49.27
C PHE A 266 -12.63 -29.14 -50.22
N TYR A 267 -12.27 -29.17 -51.52
CA TYR A 267 -13.09 -28.59 -52.58
C TYR A 267 -13.00 -29.43 -53.85
N GLN A 268 -14.16 -29.87 -54.33
CA GLN A 268 -14.27 -30.68 -55.54
C GLN A 268 -14.80 -29.85 -56.69
N ALA A 269 -14.18 -29.95 -57.82
CA ALA A 269 -14.58 -29.35 -59.10
C ALA A 269 -15.79 -30.10 -59.68
N PRO A 270 -16.86 -29.38 -60.09
CA PRO A 270 -18.09 -29.99 -60.56
C PRO A 270 -17.98 -30.64 -61.93
N PHE A 271 -17.14 -30.13 -62.85
CA PHE A 271 -16.98 -30.65 -64.20
C PHE A 271 -15.90 -31.74 -64.28
N SER A 272 -14.68 -31.42 -63.89
CA SER A 272 -13.54 -32.33 -64.01
C SER A 272 -13.56 -33.44 -62.94
N GLY A 273 -14.32 -33.27 -61.87
CA GLY A 273 -14.29 -34.21 -60.74
C GLY A 273 -13.01 -34.13 -59.91
N CYS A 274 -12.03 -33.31 -60.31
CA CYS A 274 -10.79 -33.10 -59.56
C CYS A 274 -11.09 -32.46 -58.22
N SER A 275 -10.36 -32.84 -57.21
CA SER A 275 -10.53 -32.37 -55.85
C SER A 275 -9.23 -31.77 -55.31
N LEU A 276 -9.32 -30.64 -54.64
CA LEU A 276 -8.20 -30.05 -53.93
C LEU A 276 -8.31 -30.36 -52.45
N TYR A 277 -7.32 -31.00 -51.90
CA TYR A 277 -7.13 -31.29 -50.48
C TYR A 277 -6.05 -30.39 -49.94
N LEU A 278 -6.37 -29.63 -48.88
CA LEU A 278 -5.43 -28.69 -48.28
C LEU A 278 -5.44 -28.84 -46.77
N ALA A 279 -4.26 -28.93 -46.16
CA ALA A 279 -4.07 -29.00 -44.73
C ALA A 279 -3.18 -27.87 -44.25
N VAL A 280 -3.56 -27.25 -43.11
CA VAL A 280 -2.82 -26.16 -42.46
C VAL A 280 -2.66 -26.48 -41.00
N GLN A 281 -1.47 -26.35 -40.46
CA GLN A 281 -1.22 -26.50 -39.03
C GLN A 281 -1.72 -25.30 -38.25
N LYS A 282 -2.62 -25.51 -37.23
CA LYS A 282 -3.13 -24.46 -36.36
C LYS A 282 -2.01 -23.74 -35.60
N SER A 283 -0.94 -24.46 -35.25
CA SER A 283 0.22 -23.88 -34.57
C SER A 283 0.89 -22.75 -35.39
N GLU A 284 0.96 -22.87 -36.71
CA GLU A 284 1.50 -21.81 -37.59
C GLU A 284 0.52 -20.66 -37.78
N VAL A 285 -0.79 -20.95 -37.83
CA VAL A 285 -1.84 -19.91 -37.89
C VAL A 285 -1.83 -19.06 -36.62
N LEU A 286 -1.60 -19.70 -35.46
CA LEU A 286 -1.61 -19.05 -34.13
C LEU A 286 -0.25 -18.51 -33.69
N LYS A 287 0.79 -18.64 -34.48
CA LYS A 287 2.16 -18.24 -34.14
C LYS A 287 2.26 -16.75 -33.76
N ASP A 288 1.62 -15.88 -34.53
CA ASP A 288 1.59 -14.45 -34.27
C ASP A 288 0.81 -14.12 -33.00
N LEU A 289 -0.25 -14.88 -32.70
CA LEU A 289 -0.99 -14.76 -31.46
C LEU A 289 -0.15 -15.11 -30.24
N ARG A 290 0.74 -16.10 -30.35
CA ARG A 290 1.68 -16.47 -29.29
C ARG A 290 2.66 -15.33 -28.96
N GLN A 291 3.17 -14.62 -29.95
CA GLN A 291 4.01 -13.44 -29.72
C GLN A 291 3.24 -12.32 -29.02
N MET A 292 1.99 -12.08 -29.45
CA MET A 292 1.10 -11.13 -28.82
C MET A 292 0.75 -11.53 -27.37
N GLN A 293 0.62 -12.83 -27.08
CA GLN A 293 0.45 -13.35 -25.74
C GLN A 293 1.62 -13.01 -24.83
N VAL A 294 2.86 -13.19 -25.29
CA VAL A 294 4.07 -12.81 -24.53
C VAL A 294 4.08 -11.30 -24.23
N PHE A 295 3.71 -10.48 -25.22
CA PHE A 295 3.57 -9.03 -25.01
C PHE A 295 2.51 -8.71 -23.94
N LEU A 296 1.33 -9.34 -23.98
CA LEU A 296 0.27 -9.14 -23.01
C LEU A 296 0.71 -9.55 -21.59
N ILE A 297 1.46 -10.67 -21.46
CA ILE A 297 2.05 -11.08 -20.18
C ILE A 297 2.99 -9.97 -19.66
N GLY A 298 3.83 -9.42 -20.53
CA GLY A 298 4.70 -8.28 -20.17
C GLY A 298 3.91 -7.07 -19.65
N VAL A 299 2.82 -6.72 -20.32
CA VAL A 299 1.91 -5.65 -19.88
C VAL A 299 1.27 -5.98 -18.54
N CYS A 300 0.83 -7.22 -18.30
CA CYS A 300 0.28 -7.64 -17.00
C CYS A 300 1.33 -7.50 -15.87
N ILE A 301 2.58 -7.88 -16.12
CA ILE A 301 3.68 -7.70 -15.16
C ILE A 301 3.90 -6.21 -14.86
N LEU A 302 3.87 -5.36 -15.88
CA LEU A 302 3.97 -3.91 -15.70
C LEU A 302 2.84 -3.36 -14.83
N PHE A 303 1.59 -3.74 -15.11
CA PHE A 303 0.44 -3.35 -14.28
C PHE A 303 0.57 -3.84 -12.83
N LEU A 304 1.07 -5.06 -12.63
CA LEU A 304 1.32 -5.58 -11.29
C LEU A 304 2.39 -4.74 -10.54
N ALA A 305 3.47 -4.37 -11.23
CA ALA A 305 4.50 -3.49 -10.68
C ALA A 305 3.93 -2.12 -10.28
N VAL A 306 3.13 -1.50 -11.15
CA VAL A 306 2.43 -0.23 -10.87
C VAL A 306 1.49 -0.38 -9.68
N ALA A 307 0.71 -1.47 -9.61
CA ALA A 307 -0.17 -1.75 -8.49
C ALA A 307 0.60 -1.89 -7.16
N CYS A 308 1.77 -2.53 -7.16
CA CYS A 308 2.66 -2.63 -6.00
C CYS A 308 3.16 -1.24 -5.54
N VAL A 309 3.54 -0.39 -6.49
CA VAL A 309 3.98 0.99 -6.18
C VAL A 309 2.83 1.79 -5.58
N LEU A 310 1.65 1.77 -6.22
CA LEU A 310 0.44 2.46 -5.72
C LEU A 310 0.01 1.95 -4.34
N ALA A 311 0.00 0.63 -4.13
CA ALA A 311 -0.32 0.05 -2.84
C ALA A 311 0.69 0.45 -1.76
N SER A 312 1.98 0.56 -2.10
CA SER A 312 3.03 1.06 -1.20
C SER A 312 2.84 2.54 -0.89
N TYR A 313 2.44 3.34 -1.89
CA TYR A 313 2.13 4.76 -1.73
C TYR A 313 0.93 4.97 -0.80
N ILE A 314 -0.20 4.30 -1.06
CA ILE A 314 -1.41 4.34 -0.21
C ILE A 314 -1.08 3.89 1.22
N THR A 315 -0.25 2.85 1.37
CA THR A 315 0.20 2.39 2.69
C THR A 315 0.96 3.48 3.45
N ARG A 316 1.80 4.25 2.78
CA ARG A 316 2.55 5.35 3.41
C ARG A 316 1.64 6.54 3.74
N MET A 317 0.75 6.88 2.83
CA MET A 317 -0.11 8.06 2.93
C MET A 317 -1.26 7.89 3.92
N VAL A 318 -1.88 6.70 3.97
CA VAL A 318 -3.09 6.47 4.79
C VAL A 318 -2.79 5.60 6.01
N TYR A 319 -2.17 4.44 5.82
CA TYR A 319 -2.03 3.48 6.90
C TYR A 319 -1.07 3.94 8.01
N ARG A 320 0.06 4.58 7.66
CA ARG A 320 1.05 5.00 8.65
C ARG A 320 0.52 6.06 9.62
N PRO A 321 -0.11 7.16 9.17
CA PRO A 321 -0.72 8.14 10.07
C PRO A 321 -1.81 7.54 10.97
N ILE A 322 -2.74 6.76 10.40
CA ILE A 322 -3.79 6.09 11.19
C ILE A 322 -3.17 5.18 12.27
N LYS A 323 -2.12 4.43 11.93
CA LYS A 323 -1.45 3.59 12.91
C LYS A 323 -0.81 4.40 14.03
N LYS A 324 -0.19 5.55 13.73
CA LYS A 324 0.38 6.44 14.75
C LYS A 324 -0.67 6.91 15.75
N VAL A 325 -1.84 7.35 15.27
CA VAL A 325 -2.94 7.73 16.14
C VAL A 325 -3.42 6.53 16.97
N THR A 326 -3.57 5.36 16.36
CA THR A 326 -4.00 4.14 17.07
C THR A 326 -3.01 3.75 18.18
N ASP A 327 -1.70 3.78 17.88
CA ASP A 327 -0.64 3.48 18.86
C ASP A 327 -0.62 4.53 19.99
N ALA A 328 -0.93 5.80 19.67
CA ALA A 328 -1.07 6.87 20.64
C ALA A 328 -2.29 6.66 21.56
N VAL A 329 -3.46 6.31 21.01
CA VAL A 329 -4.66 5.96 21.79
C VAL A 329 -4.38 4.83 22.79
N GLU A 330 -3.63 3.80 22.37
CA GLU A 330 -3.28 2.70 23.28
C GLU A 330 -2.38 3.16 24.43
N LYS A 331 -1.42 4.06 24.19
CA LYS A 331 -0.53 4.62 25.21
C LYS A 331 -1.28 5.54 26.16
N VAL A 332 -2.16 6.39 25.64
CA VAL A 332 -3.06 7.24 26.43
C VAL A 332 -3.96 6.40 27.33
N GLY A 333 -4.49 5.27 26.83
CA GLY A 333 -5.27 4.34 27.62
C GLY A 333 -4.47 3.65 28.76
N LYS A 334 -3.14 3.67 28.68
CA LYS A 334 -2.23 3.20 29.74
C LYS A 334 -1.78 4.32 30.71
N GLY A 335 -2.27 5.55 30.51
CA GLY A 335 -2.05 6.68 31.39
C GLY A 335 -1.02 7.71 30.90
N ASP A 336 -0.44 7.55 29.72
CA ASP A 336 0.48 8.56 29.15
C ASP A 336 -0.30 9.62 28.37
N LEU A 337 -0.70 10.66 29.07
CA LEU A 337 -1.43 11.80 28.49
C LEU A 337 -0.52 12.84 27.85
N SER A 338 0.79 12.81 28.11
CA SER A 338 1.74 13.79 27.60
C SER A 338 2.07 13.60 26.10
N LEU A 339 1.66 12.49 25.53
CA LEU A 339 1.91 12.14 24.14
C LEU A 339 1.08 13.00 23.20
N ARG A 340 1.71 13.47 22.14
CA ARG A 340 1.02 14.15 21.03
C ARG A 340 1.35 13.44 19.73
N VAL A 341 0.38 13.40 18.80
CA VAL A 341 0.55 12.84 17.47
C VAL A 341 0.98 13.95 16.52
N ASP A 342 2.07 13.72 15.76
CA ASP A 342 2.48 14.66 14.74
C ASP A 342 1.44 14.76 13.62
N VAL A 343 1.07 15.99 13.25
CA VAL A 343 0.19 16.26 12.12
C VAL A 343 1.03 16.23 10.84
N GLU A 344 1.02 15.08 10.14
CA GLU A 344 1.85 14.86 8.95
C GLU A 344 1.14 15.18 7.63
N THR A 345 -0.17 15.34 7.65
CA THR A 345 -1.00 15.53 6.44
C THR A 345 -1.99 16.66 6.65
N GLU A 346 -2.36 17.33 5.56
CA GLU A 346 -3.36 18.43 5.56
C GLU A 346 -4.78 17.93 5.19
N ASP A 347 -5.00 16.62 5.20
CA ASP A 347 -6.27 15.96 4.89
C ASP A 347 -7.10 15.65 6.13
N GLU A 348 -8.15 14.84 5.97
CA GLU A 348 -9.02 14.41 7.06
C GLU A 348 -8.27 13.64 8.15
N ILE A 349 -7.16 12.97 7.80
CA ILE A 349 -6.32 12.25 8.77
C ILE A 349 -5.51 13.23 9.61
N GLY A 350 -4.97 14.28 8.99
CA GLY A 350 -4.30 15.37 9.70
C GLY A 350 -5.25 16.07 10.68
N LYS A 351 -6.44 16.44 10.21
CA LYS A 351 -7.48 17.02 11.05
C LYS A 351 -7.88 16.11 12.22
N PHE A 352 -7.99 14.80 11.97
CA PHE A 352 -8.25 13.82 13.03
C PHE A 352 -7.12 13.80 14.09
N SER A 353 -5.87 13.93 13.65
CA SER A 353 -4.72 13.99 14.55
C SER A 353 -4.72 15.27 15.40
N GLU A 354 -5.09 16.42 14.83
CA GLU A 354 -5.27 17.69 15.54
C GLU A 354 -6.38 17.59 16.60
N GLU A 355 -7.56 17.12 16.20
CA GLU A 355 -8.69 16.98 17.13
C GLU A 355 -8.38 15.98 18.26
N PHE A 356 -7.60 14.93 17.96
CA PHE A 356 -7.12 14.02 18.99
C PHE A 356 -6.18 14.72 19.98
N ASN A 357 -5.24 15.54 19.51
CA ASN A 357 -4.36 16.32 20.38
C ASN A 357 -5.14 17.32 21.23
N HIS A 358 -6.11 18.05 20.65
CA HIS A 358 -6.99 18.96 21.39
C HIS A 358 -7.81 18.26 22.47
N MET A 359 -8.28 17.03 22.18
CA MET A 359 -8.96 16.22 23.19
C MET A 359 -8.03 15.88 24.35
N LEU A 360 -6.76 15.58 24.10
CA LEU A 360 -5.77 15.31 25.15
C LEU A 360 -5.49 16.56 25.98
N ASP A 361 -5.34 17.73 25.35
CA ASP A 361 -5.16 19.01 26.04
C ASP A 361 -6.35 19.27 26.99
N TYR A 362 -7.56 19.04 26.50
CA TYR A 362 -8.78 19.21 27.32
C TYR A 362 -8.83 18.23 28.51
N ILE A 363 -8.40 16.97 28.29
CA ILE A 363 -8.33 15.98 29.38
C ILE A 363 -7.29 16.40 30.44
N GLU A 364 -6.10 16.88 30.03
CA GLU A 364 -5.07 17.38 30.95
C GLU A 364 -5.60 18.57 31.78
N ASP A 365 -6.29 19.53 31.13
CA ASP A 365 -6.89 20.67 31.80
C ASP A 365 -7.96 20.24 32.83
N LEU A 366 -8.82 19.29 32.45
CA LEU A 366 -9.82 18.73 33.40
C LEU A 366 -9.16 18.06 34.60
N ILE A 367 -8.11 17.27 34.39
CA ILE A 367 -7.38 16.62 35.49
C ILE A 367 -6.74 17.67 36.39
N ALA A 368 -6.12 18.71 35.82
CA ALA A 368 -5.54 19.79 36.59
C ALA A 368 -6.60 20.53 37.40
N GLN A 369 -7.78 20.75 36.84
CA GLN A 369 -8.91 21.36 37.54
C GLN A 369 -9.38 20.46 38.72
N VAL A 370 -9.59 19.19 38.51
CA VAL A 370 -10.00 18.24 39.56
C VAL A 370 -8.98 18.20 40.69
N ILE A 371 -7.68 18.17 40.40
CA ILE A 371 -6.63 18.20 41.43
C ILE A 371 -6.70 19.49 42.21
N ARG A 372 -6.90 20.62 41.55
CA ARG A 372 -7.02 21.95 42.21
C ARG A 372 -8.25 22.00 43.12
N GLU A 373 -9.40 21.52 42.67
CA GLU A 373 -10.63 21.47 43.48
C GLU A 373 -10.47 20.59 44.73
N GLU A 374 -9.82 19.39 44.56
CA GLU A 374 -9.55 18.51 45.67
C GLU A 374 -8.61 19.15 46.72
N GLN A 375 -7.58 19.89 46.21
CA GLN A 375 -6.67 20.62 47.09
C GLN A 375 -7.41 21.71 47.90
N LEU A 376 -8.23 22.53 47.21
CA LEU A 376 -9.03 23.57 47.87
C LEU A 376 -10.00 22.98 48.92
N LYS A 377 -10.60 21.84 48.61
CA LYS A 377 -11.46 21.12 49.55
C LYS A 377 -10.69 20.67 50.78
N LYS A 378 -9.51 20.07 50.61
CA LYS A 378 -8.65 19.66 51.75
C LYS A 378 -8.23 20.85 52.62
N ASP A 379 -7.84 21.96 51.97
CA ASP A 379 -7.45 23.16 52.71
C ASP A 379 -8.62 23.72 53.53
N ALA A 380 -9.82 23.74 52.99
CA ALA A 380 -11.04 24.16 53.68
C ALA A 380 -11.41 23.21 54.84
N GLU A 381 -11.25 21.87 54.67
CA GLU A 381 -11.46 20.89 55.74
C GLU A 381 -10.45 21.08 56.87
N LEU A 382 -9.16 21.32 56.58
CA LEU A 382 -8.14 21.62 57.58
C LEU A 382 -8.42 22.90 58.34
N GLU A 383 -8.86 23.96 57.66
CA GLU A 383 -9.25 25.22 58.27
C GLU A 383 -10.44 25.02 59.21
N ALA A 384 -11.46 24.29 58.78
CA ALA A 384 -12.62 23.98 59.61
C ALA A 384 -12.24 23.17 60.88
N LEU A 385 -11.30 22.24 60.79
CA LEU A 385 -10.80 21.50 61.95
C LEU A 385 -10.02 22.39 62.94
N GLN A 386 -9.26 23.41 62.47
CA GLN A 386 -8.54 24.36 63.33
C GLN A 386 -9.48 25.24 64.13
N TYR A 387 -10.69 25.55 63.66
CA TYR A 387 -11.69 26.32 64.39
C TYR A 387 -12.36 25.57 65.54
N GLN A 388 -12.16 24.25 65.70
CA GLN A 388 -12.78 23.47 66.80
C GLN A 388 -12.12 23.69 68.17
N ILE A 389 -10.90 24.25 68.26
CA ILE A 389 -10.31 24.64 69.50
C ILE A 389 -10.83 26.03 69.84
N THR A 390 -11.86 26.16 70.67
CA THR A 390 -12.47 27.44 71.05
C THR A 390 -11.53 28.22 71.98
N PRO A 391 -10.85 29.30 71.51
CA PRO A 391 -9.98 30.11 72.36
C PRO A 391 -10.69 30.64 73.58
N HIS A 392 -11.97 30.88 73.47
CA HIS A 392 -12.82 31.36 74.49
C HIS A 392 -12.92 30.40 75.70
N PHE A 393 -12.90 29.09 75.49
CA PHE A 393 -12.88 28.09 76.56
C PHE A 393 -11.59 28.18 77.39
N MET A 394 -10.46 28.35 76.71
CA MET A 394 -9.15 28.47 77.38
C MET A 394 -9.09 29.70 78.27
N TYR A 395 -9.51 30.85 77.76
CA TYR A 395 -9.54 32.10 78.52
C TYR A 395 -10.46 32.01 79.76
N ASN A 396 -11.63 31.46 79.58
CA ASN A 396 -12.60 31.34 80.67
C ASN A 396 -12.10 30.41 81.79
N THR A 397 -11.45 29.33 81.39
CA THR A 397 -10.87 28.37 82.37
C THR A 397 -9.72 29.02 83.11
N LEU A 398 -8.79 29.69 82.44
CA LEU A 398 -7.65 30.33 83.11
C LEU A 398 -8.12 31.52 83.97
N ASN A 399 -9.08 32.32 83.56
CA ASN A 399 -9.63 33.32 84.43
C ASN A 399 -10.31 32.75 85.66
N SER A 400 -11.00 31.64 85.58
CA SER A 400 -11.58 30.98 86.70
C SER A 400 -10.51 30.51 87.72
N ILE A 401 -9.37 30.03 87.24
CA ILE A 401 -8.21 29.66 88.03
C ILE A 401 -7.60 30.90 88.71
N LYS A 402 -7.44 32.00 87.99
CA LYS A 402 -6.99 33.35 88.46
C LYS A 402 -7.81 33.75 89.70
N TYR A 403 -9.13 33.80 89.54
CA TYR A 403 -10.02 34.25 90.60
C TYR A 403 -9.98 33.27 91.82
N ALA A 404 -9.85 31.97 91.54
CA ALA A 404 -9.73 31.02 92.62
C ALA A 404 -8.42 31.17 93.49
N ALA A 405 -7.29 31.49 92.80
CA ALA A 405 -6.02 31.80 93.45
C ALA A 405 -6.14 33.06 94.31
N LEU A 406 -6.71 34.17 93.73
CA LEU A 406 -6.89 35.39 94.46
C LEU A 406 -7.79 35.24 95.68
N LEU A 407 -8.88 34.46 95.63
CA LEU A 407 -9.80 34.20 96.74
C LEU A 407 -9.12 33.36 97.83
N LYS A 408 -8.11 32.64 97.53
CA LYS A 408 -7.28 31.84 98.51
C LYS A 408 -6.17 32.68 99.12
N GLY A 409 -5.99 33.90 98.73
CA GLY A 409 -4.94 34.77 99.22
C GLY A 409 -3.61 34.68 98.49
N GLU A 410 -3.54 33.83 97.46
CA GLU A 410 -2.37 33.65 96.62
C GLU A 410 -2.32 34.76 95.51
N LYS A 411 -1.95 35.94 95.92
CA LYS A 411 -1.98 37.14 95.06
C LYS A 411 -0.98 37.00 93.91
N GLU A 412 0.24 36.61 94.21
CA GLU A 412 1.31 36.45 93.19
C GLU A 412 0.92 35.48 92.13
N LEU A 413 0.37 34.30 92.51
CA LEU A 413 -0.11 33.30 91.58
C LEU A 413 -1.30 33.84 90.72
N GLY A 414 -2.20 34.67 91.34
CA GLY A 414 -3.30 35.31 90.59
C GLY A 414 -2.81 36.30 89.55
N GLU A 415 -1.78 37.08 89.87
CA GLU A 415 -1.15 38.03 88.93
C GLU A 415 -0.49 37.30 87.76
N LEU A 416 0.30 36.27 88.03
CA LEU A 416 0.96 35.45 86.98
C LEU A 416 -0.02 34.79 86.02
N ILE A 417 -1.15 34.26 86.54
CA ILE A 417 -2.19 33.72 85.64
C ILE A 417 -2.82 34.85 84.81
N GLY A 418 -2.93 36.03 85.37
CA GLY A 418 -3.39 37.26 84.63
C GLY A 418 -2.48 37.56 83.43
N ASP A 419 -1.19 37.66 83.73
CA ASP A 419 -0.17 37.93 82.69
C ASP A 419 -0.19 36.85 81.59
N PHE A 420 -0.33 35.56 81.99
CA PHE A 420 -0.43 34.46 81.02
C PHE A 420 -1.68 34.57 80.13
N VAL A 421 -2.84 34.93 80.70
CA VAL A 421 -4.07 35.13 79.95
C VAL A 421 -3.92 36.28 78.97
N GLU A 422 -3.27 37.40 79.31
CA GLU A 422 -3.00 38.51 78.43
C GLU A 422 -2.06 38.13 77.27
N LEU A 423 -0.99 37.38 77.56
CA LEU A 423 -0.11 36.84 76.54
C LEU A 423 -0.82 35.89 75.57
N LEU A 424 -1.67 35.03 76.13
CA LEU A 424 -2.44 34.10 75.31
C LEU A 424 -3.43 34.86 74.40
N GLN A 425 -4.08 35.91 74.95
CA GLN A 425 -4.96 36.79 74.16
C GLN A 425 -4.19 37.52 73.06
N ALA A 426 -3.00 38.06 73.36
CA ALA A 426 -2.16 38.70 72.39
C ALA A 426 -1.72 37.77 71.30
N SER A 427 -1.47 36.45 71.58
CA SER A 427 -1.05 35.45 70.59
C SER A 427 -2.18 34.95 69.68
N ILE A 428 -3.43 34.85 70.20
CA ILE A 428 -4.57 34.26 69.49
C ILE A 428 -5.43 35.37 68.78
N ASN A 429 -5.44 36.58 69.29
CA ASN A 429 -6.30 37.64 68.77
C ASN A 429 -5.80 38.18 67.44
N LYS A 430 -6.53 37.91 66.35
CA LYS A 430 -6.22 38.31 64.97
C LYS A 430 -6.58 39.80 64.67
N LYS A 431 -7.12 40.57 65.63
CA LYS A 431 -7.44 41.97 65.39
C LYS A 431 -6.21 42.87 65.58
N GLY A 432 -5.69 43.32 64.45
CA GLY A 432 -4.56 44.26 64.35
C GLY A 432 -3.21 43.53 64.16
N THR A 433 -2.67 43.61 62.97
CA THR A 433 -1.34 43.08 62.63
C THR A 433 -0.23 43.93 63.25
N PHE A 434 -0.51 45.20 63.52
CA PHE A 434 0.40 46.20 64.07
C PHE A 434 -0.15 46.71 65.41
N ILE A 435 0.73 47.00 66.36
CA ILE A 435 0.44 47.61 67.69
C ILE A 435 1.47 48.72 67.94
N THR A 436 1.19 49.57 68.92
CA THR A 436 2.19 50.52 69.32
C THR A 436 3.37 49.85 70.05
N VAL A 437 4.55 50.49 70.03
CA VAL A 437 5.68 50.05 70.86
C VAL A 437 5.29 49.97 72.30
N ALA A 438 4.48 50.92 72.82
CA ALA A 438 3.97 50.88 74.20
C ALA A 438 3.16 49.62 74.50
N ASP A 439 2.27 49.18 73.57
CA ASP A 439 1.48 47.98 73.74
C ASP A 439 2.38 46.73 73.67
N GLU A 440 3.37 46.71 72.77
CA GLU A 440 4.35 45.58 72.64
C GLU A 440 5.19 45.46 73.93
N LEU A 441 5.64 46.62 74.49
CA LEU A 441 6.39 46.63 75.75
C LEU A 441 5.51 46.14 76.93
N HIS A 442 4.22 46.49 76.96
CA HIS A 442 3.31 45.97 78.00
C HIS A 442 3.11 44.44 77.88
N ILE A 443 2.94 43.94 76.67
CA ILE A 443 2.88 42.47 76.40
C ILE A 443 4.19 41.81 76.82
N LEU A 444 5.31 42.44 76.49
CA LEU A 444 6.63 41.94 76.85
C LEU A 444 6.89 41.95 78.35
N ASP A 445 6.39 42.95 79.07
CA ASP A 445 6.47 43.03 80.54
C ASP A 445 5.73 41.86 81.22
N ASN A 446 4.54 41.52 80.74
CA ASN A 446 3.81 40.35 81.18
C ASN A 446 4.61 39.05 80.93
N TYR A 447 5.31 38.92 79.78
CA TYR A 447 6.17 37.79 79.49
C TYR A 447 7.39 37.76 80.41
N ILE A 448 8.06 38.85 80.65
CA ILE A 448 9.20 38.99 81.54
C ILE A 448 8.81 38.61 82.98
N HIS A 449 7.70 39.10 83.49
CA HIS A 449 7.21 38.79 84.82
C HIS A 449 6.98 37.26 85.01
N LEU A 450 6.43 36.59 84.02
CA LEU A 450 6.32 35.12 84.02
C LEU A 450 7.69 34.40 83.98
N GLN A 451 8.66 34.96 83.26
CA GLN A 451 10.00 34.38 83.21
C GLN A 451 10.80 34.66 84.48
N GLU A 452 10.65 35.83 85.11
CA GLU A 452 11.23 36.14 86.43
C GLU A 452 10.76 35.23 87.50
N PHE A 453 9.48 34.92 87.53
CA PHE A 453 8.94 33.89 88.43
C PHE A 453 9.55 32.52 88.15
N ARG A 454 9.64 32.11 86.89
CA ARG A 454 10.20 30.79 86.51
C ARG A 454 11.66 30.64 86.89
N TYR A 455 12.44 31.72 86.68
CA TYR A 455 13.88 31.73 86.92
C TYR A 455 14.26 32.34 88.30
N GLN A 456 13.30 32.53 89.19
CA GLN A 456 13.49 32.96 90.59
C GLN A 456 14.28 34.27 90.73
N GLY A 457 14.07 35.25 89.81
CA GLY A 457 14.74 36.57 89.83
C GLY A 457 16.23 36.51 89.50
N SER A 458 16.64 35.55 88.67
CA SER A 458 18.04 35.43 88.25
C SER A 458 18.54 36.46 87.22
N PHE A 459 17.64 37.33 86.76
CA PHE A 459 18.00 38.43 85.84
C PHE A 459 17.22 39.69 86.21
N ASP A 460 17.74 40.86 85.78
CA ASP A 460 17.08 42.15 85.89
C ASP A 460 16.86 42.71 84.48
N VAL A 461 15.71 43.38 84.26
CA VAL A 461 15.38 44.02 82.98
C VAL A 461 15.30 45.54 83.19
N THR A 462 15.92 46.24 82.27
CA THR A 462 15.91 47.73 82.26
C THR A 462 15.39 48.17 80.88
N TYR A 463 14.51 49.21 80.97
CA TYR A 463 13.97 49.81 79.73
C TYR A 463 14.56 51.21 79.55
N ASP A 464 15.04 51.51 78.39
CA ASP A 464 15.58 52.77 77.96
C ASP A 464 15.03 53.13 76.60
N VAL A 465 13.78 53.60 76.56
CA VAL A 465 13.02 53.78 75.34
C VAL A 465 12.61 55.27 75.27
N ASP A 466 12.90 55.91 74.13
CA ASP A 466 12.53 57.33 73.90
C ASP A 466 11.03 57.51 73.94
N GLN A 467 10.60 58.63 74.46
CA GLN A 467 9.17 58.92 74.65
C GLN A 467 8.41 58.94 73.32
N GLU A 468 9.04 59.42 72.25
CA GLU A 468 8.51 59.41 70.89
C GLU A 468 8.37 58.04 70.30
N ALA A 469 9.23 57.09 70.66
CA ALA A 469 9.18 55.73 70.16
C ALA A 469 7.96 54.94 70.63
N HIS A 470 7.39 55.28 71.80
CA HIS A 470 6.23 54.56 72.36
C HIS A 470 4.99 54.67 71.47
N SER A 471 4.85 55.71 70.65
CA SER A 471 3.69 55.88 69.75
C SER A 471 3.86 55.23 68.38
N CYS A 472 5.05 54.75 68.03
CA CYS A 472 5.33 54.10 66.77
C CYS A 472 4.62 52.77 66.67
N TYR A 473 4.10 52.46 65.49
CA TYR A 473 3.49 51.14 65.15
C TYR A 473 4.51 50.11 64.69
N ILE A 474 4.47 48.93 65.28
CA ILE A 474 5.35 47.82 64.96
C ILE A 474 4.51 46.54 64.76
N PRO A 475 5.01 45.54 64.03
CA PRO A 475 4.34 44.26 63.95
C PRO A 475 4.26 43.60 65.35
N ARG A 476 3.08 43.13 65.74
CA ARG A 476 2.81 42.53 67.04
C ARG A 476 3.75 41.35 67.33
N LEU A 477 4.20 41.19 68.59
CA LEU A 477 5.06 40.10 69.06
C LEU A 477 6.40 40.02 68.33
N ILE A 478 7.02 41.19 68.02
CA ILE A 478 8.29 41.25 67.32
C ILE A 478 9.48 41.29 68.28
N LEU A 479 9.32 41.88 69.45
CA LEU A 479 10.34 41.93 70.48
C LEU A 479 10.40 40.68 71.35
N GLN A 480 9.25 40.03 71.60
CA GLN A 480 9.17 38.86 72.48
C GLN A 480 10.16 37.75 72.08
N PRO A 481 10.32 37.36 70.79
CA PRO A 481 11.29 36.30 70.45
C PRO A 481 12.76 36.69 70.68
N LEU A 482 13.06 38.01 70.63
CA LEU A 482 14.40 38.48 70.91
C LEU A 482 14.73 38.36 72.40
N VAL A 483 13.74 38.81 73.23
CA VAL A 483 13.85 38.68 74.69
C VAL A 483 13.84 37.18 75.12
N GLU A 484 13.03 36.37 74.50
CA GLU A 484 13.04 34.91 74.71
C GLU A 484 14.42 34.30 74.42
N ASN A 485 15.03 34.65 73.31
CA ASN A 485 16.38 34.19 73.00
C ASN A 485 17.43 34.68 73.98
N ALA A 486 17.37 35.94 74.44
CA ALA A 486 18.26 36.50 75.43
C ALA A 486 18.14 35.78 76.76
N ILE A 487 16.91 35.51 77.25
CA ILE A 487 16.70 34.81 78.52
C ILE A 487 17.09 33.32 78.42
N LEU A 488 16.66 32.60 77.33
CA LEU A 488 16.87 31.14 77.22
C LEU A 488 18.29 30.76 76.83
N HIS A 489 18.96 31.57 76.04
CA HIS A 489 20.23 31.22 75.40
C HIS A 489 21.37 32.16 75.75
N GLY A 490 21.08 33.39 76.11
CA GLY A 490 22.04 34.43 76.45
C GLY A 490 22.55 34.32 77.89
N MET A 491 21.66 34.08 78.84
CA MET A 491 21.99 34.17 80.24
C MET A 491 22.42 32.80 80.82
N ASP A 492 23.68 32.72 81.25
CA ASP A 492 24.19 31.62 82.05
C ASP A 492 24.10 31.99 83.56
N THR A 493 22.99 31.65 84.17
CA THR A 493 22.60 32.08 85.54
C THR A 493 23.46 31.52 86.67
N LYS A 494 24.56 30.81 86.43
CA LYS A 494 25.38 30.17 87.47
C LYS A 494 26.52 31.05 88.02
N GLU A 495 26.98 32.05 87.26
CA GLU A 495 28.14 32.84 87.72
C GLU A 495 27.87 34.34 87.88
N LYS A 496 26.91 34.95 87.12
CA LYS A 496 26.50 36.36 87.26
C LYS A 496 25.02 36.53 87.09
N LYS A 497 24.43 37.55 87.76
CA LYS A 497 23.04 37.91 87.52
C LYS A 497 22.89 38.39 86.11
N GLY A 498 21.88 37.89 85.36
CA GLY A 498 21.61 38.31 83.98
C GLY A 498 21.12 39.76 83.95
N GLU A 499 21.59 40.55 83.02
CA GLU A 499 21.12 41.90 82.77
C GLU A 499 20.59 41.99 81.35
N LEU A 500 19.35 42.46 81.22
CA LEU A 500 18.70 42.67 79.93
C LEU A 500 18.32 44.14 79.82
N LEU A 501 18.82 44.77 78.76
CA LEU A 501 18.48 46.16 78.48
C LEU A 501 17.68 46.18 77.15
N ILE A 502 16.47 46.78 77.21
CA ILE A 502 15.58 46.99 76.07
C ILE A 502 15.66 48.45 75.73
N GLN A 503 16.22 48.78 74.57
CA GLN A 503 16.36 50.18 74.09
C GLN A 503 15.46 50.45 72.90
N GLY A 504 14.91 51.62 72.85
CA GLY A 504 14.16 52.16 71.70
C GLY A 504 14.62 53.57 71.35
N ARG A 505 15.07 53.80 70.12
CA ARG A 505 15.54 55.07 69.63
C ARG A 505 14.92 55.44 68.31
N ILE A 506 14.66 56.68 68.09
CA ILE A 506 14.29 57.24 66.79
C ILE A 506 15.43 58.14 66.31
N ASN A 507 16.00 57.79 65.21
CA ASN A 507 16.96 58.62 64.50
C ASN A 507 16.43 58.93 63.10
N GLU A 508 16.25 60.18 62.79
CA GLU A 508 15.61 60.64 61.57
C GLU A 508 14.19 59.97 61.42
N ASP A 509 13.98 59.13 60.40
CA ASP A 509 12.72 58.44 60.17
C ASP A 509 12.84 56.93 60.49
N VAL A 510 13.85 56.48 61.22
CA VAL A 510 14.10 55.05 61.52
C VAL A 510 13.94 54.82 63.03
N LEU A 511 13.02 53.94 63.36
CA LEU A 511 12.88 53.35 64.69
C LEU A 511 13.86 52.19 64.82
N THR A 512 14.70 52.21 65.82
CA THR A 512 15.57 51.10 66.22
C THR A 512 15.13 50.57 67.58
N LEU A 513 14.88 49.27 67.68
CA LEU A 513 14.58 48.54 68.88
C LEU A 513 15.66 47.53 69.13
N SER A 514 16.36 47.62 70.24
CA SER A 514 17.48 46.73 70.58
C SER A 514 17.21 45.99 71.85
N VAL A 515 17.50 44.71 71.87
CA VAL A 515 17.57 43.84 73.03
C VAL A 515 19.02 43.48 73.29
N ILE A 516 19.52 43.87 74.44
CA ILE A 516 20.94 43.72 74.82
C ILE A 516 21.01 42.84 76.05
N ASP A 517 21.74 41.77 75.95
CA ASP A 517 22.01 40.84 77.08
C ASP A 517 23.51 40.82 77.42
N ASN A 518 23.83 40.55 78.70
CA ASN A 518 25.21 40.39 79.18
C ASN A 518 25.63 38.89 79.21
N GLY A 519 25.07 38.09 78.34
CA GLY A 519 25.25 36.63 78.30
C GLY A 519 26.56 36.19 77.65
N ARG A 520 26.62 34.91 77.32
CA ARG A 520 27.83 34.28 76.77
C ARG A 520 28.19 34.67 75.35
N GLY A 521 27.32 35.39 74.66
CA GLY A 521 27.46 35.79 73.25
C GLY A 521 27.42 34.62 72.26
N MET A 522 27.54 34.99 70.98
CA MET A 522 27.51 34.07 69.82
C MET A 522 28.73 34.30 68.92
N THR A 523 29.18 33.23 68.28
CA THR A 523 30.20 33.34 67.20
C THR A 523 29.57 33.87 65.94
N GLN A 524 30.39 34.42 65.06
CA GLN A 524 29.93 34.94 63.75
C GLN A 524 29.24 33.88 62.91
N GLU A 525 29.70 32.62 62.96
CA GLU A 525 29.12 31.49 62.30
C GLU A 525 27.72 31.12 62.82
N GLN A 526 27.52 31.26 64.14
CA GLN A 526 26.20 31.06 64.79
C GLN A 526 25.21 32.16 64.36
N ILE A 527 25.65 33.41 64.28
CA ILE A 527 24.82 34.53 63.83
C ILE A 527 24.41 34.34 62.34
N GLU A 528 25.34 33.97 61.48
CA GLU A 528 25.01 33.67 60.05
C GLU A 528 24.05 32.50 59.91
N THR A 529 24.21 31.44 60.71
CA THR A 529 23.29 30.30 60.70
C THR A 529 21.92 30.68 61.16
N LEU A 530 21.81 31.50 62.22
CA LEU A 530 20.56 32.04 62.76
C LEU A 530 19.78 32.87 61.70
N LEU A 531 20.50 33.71 60.99
CA LEU A 531 19.93 34.60 59.97
C LEU A 531 19.61 33.91 58.62
N LYS A 532 20.28 32.81 58.29
CA LYS A 532 20.08 32.04 57.06
C LYS A 532 19.05 30.90 57.20
N SER A 533 18.71 30.48 58.44
CA SER A 533 17.75 29.40 58.67
C SER A 533 16.36 29.85 58.20
N ARG A 534 15.71 29.04 57.34
CA ARG A 534 14.33 29.24 56.94
C ARG A 534 13.37 28.88 58.07
N ALA A 535 12.31 29.63 58.21
CA ALA A 535 11.24 29.34 59.15
C ALA A 535 10.69 27.90 58.89
N LYS A 536 10.90 26.95 59.81
CA LYS A 536 10.23 25.65 59.79
C LYS A 536 8.77 25.87 60.17
N LYS A 537 7.82 25.43 59.32
CA LYS A 537 6.39 25.32 59.67
C LYS A 537 6.27 24.30 60.82
N THR A 538 6.43 24.68 62.05
CA THR A 538 6.12 23.89 63.23
C THR A 538 4.88 24.46 63.89
N ASN A 539 3.83 23.63 63.99
CA ASN A 539 2.61 23.98 64.68
C ASN A 539 2.87 23.97 66.22
N GLY A 540 2.98 25.13 66.84
CA GLY A 540 3.09 25.28 68.29
C GLY A 540 3.49 26.68 68.73
N LEU A 541 3.13 27.08 69.94
CA LEU A 541 3.40 28.38 70.57
C LEU A 541 4.91 28.72 70.71
N SER A 542 5.80 27.76 70.49
CA SER A 542 7.26 27.89 70.61
C SER A 542 8.00 28.12 69.30
N ALA A 543 7.32 28.43 68.23
CA ALA A 543 7.91 28.46 66.87
C ALA A 543 8.11 29.87 66.26
N ILE A 544 8.03 30.92 67.08
CA ILE A 544 8.30 32.29 66.61
C ILE A 544 9.77 32.62 66.85
N GLY A 545 10.64 32.05 66.02
CA GLY A 545 12.07 32.32 66.10
C GLY A 545 12.50 33.50 65.24
N VAL A 546 13.76 33.92 65.36
CA VAL A 546 14.42 35.01 64.62
C VAL A 546 14.16 34.94 63.09
N PRO A 547 14.15 33.78 62.43
CA PRO A 547 13.84 33.71 61.00
C PRO A 547 12.44 34.30 60.65
N ASN A 548 11.43 34.07 61.51
CA ASN A 548 10.10 34.62 61.28
C ASN A 548 10.07 36.15 61.45
N ILE A 549 10.89 36.74 62.32
CA ILE A 549 11.02 38.18 62.47
C ILE A 549 11.57 38.78 61.19
N LYS A 550 12.65 38.21 60.67
CA LYS A 550 13.27 38.65 59.43
C LYS A 550 12.28 38.61 58.26
N GLU A 551 11.61 37.49 58.06
CA GLU A 551 10.64 37.30 56.97
C GLU A 551 9.44 38.27 57.11
N ARG A 552 8.97 38.53 58.31
CA ARG A 552 7.91 39.50 58.58
C ARG A 552 8.34 40.95 58.30
N LEU A 553 9.58 41.33 58.68
CA LEU A 553 10.13 42.63 58.42
C LEU A 553 10.33 42.87 56.91
N GLU A 554 10.86 41.87 56.22
CA GLU A 554 11.01 41.88 54.75
C GLU A 554 9.65 41.98 54.03
N LEU A 555 8.62 41.25 54.52
CA LEU A 555 7.29 41.26 53.93
C LEU A 555 6.59 42.65 54.08
N TYR A 556 6.74 43.27 55.28
CA TYR A 556 6.04 44.53 55.54
C TYR A 556 6.80 45.78 55.13
N TYR A 557 8.12 45.78 55.18
CA TYR A 557 8.93 46.97 54.94
C TYR A 557 9.93 46.87 53.81
N GLY A 558 10.09 45.64 53.22
CA GLY A 558 11.08 45.42 52.18
C GLY A 558 12.52 45.69 52.67
N GLU A 559 13.28 46.40 51.88
CA GLU A 559 14.67 46.74 52.22
C GLU A 559 14.79 47.82 53.34
N ARG A 560 13.70 48.45 53.71
CA ARG A 560 13.69 49.52 54.73
C ARG A 560 13.52 48.98 56.14
N GLY A 561 13.30 47.66 56.32
CA GLY A 561 13.21 46.99 57.61
C GLY A 561 14.14 45.79 57.69
N GLY A 562 14.68 45.52 58.87
CA GLY A 562 15.55 44.36 59.03
C GLY A 562 15.97 44.14 60.48
N ILE A 563 16.80 43.10 60.67
CA ILE A 563 17.37 42.71 61.96
C ILE A 563 18.87 42.58 61.83
N ARG A 564 19.61 43.07 62.84
CA ARG A 564 21.07 42.97 62.93
C ARG A 564 21.41 42.37 64.29
N TYR A 565 22.46 41.58 64.33
CA TYR A 565 23.07 41.02 65.56
C TYR A 565 24.51 41.45 65.67
N GLU A 566 24.86 41.94 66.86
CA GLU A 566 26.25 42.19 67.25
C GLU A 566 26.48 41.39 68.53
N SER A 567 27.50 40.56 68.55
CA SER A 567 27.73 39.64 69.68
C SER A 567 29.22 39.44 69.91
N GLY A 568 29.59 39.31 71.18
CA GLY A 568 30.92 39.09 71.65
C GLY A 568 30.95 38.42 73.03
N PRO A 569 32.13 38.30 73.68
CA PRO A 569 32.28 37.62 74.95
C PRO A 569 31.48 38.25 76.11
N GLU A 570 31.03 39.50 75.94
CA GLU A 570 30.33 40.27 76.96
C GLU A 570 28.80 40.32 76.74
N GLY A 571 28.26 39.58 75.76
CA GLY A 571 26.85 39.52 75.53
C GLY A 571 26.44 39.65 74.05
N THR A 572 25.12 39.77 73.81
CA THR A 572 24.56 39.92 72.46
C THR A 572 23.63 41.15 72.42
N THR A 573 23.72 41.88 71.30
CA THR A 573 22.77 42.94 70.94
C THR A 573 22.03 42.53 69.67
N ALA A 574 20.71 42.38 69.80
CA ALA A 574 19.82 42.12 68.66
C ALA A 574 19.03 43.42 68.38
N THR A 575 19.26 44.00 67.22
CA THR A 575 18.63 45.27 66.80
C THR A 575 17.70 45.10 65.64
N ILE A 576 16.44 45.47 65.82
CA ILE A 576 15.47 45.61 64.73
C ILE A 576 15.47 47.09 64.32
N PHE A 577 15.46 47.30 63.02
CA PHE A 577 15.27 48.63 62.43
C PHE A 577 14.12 48.64 61.45
N LEU A 578 13.29 49.68 61.51
CA LEU A 578 12.14 49.82 60.66
C LEU A 578 11.75 51.33 60.56
N PRO A 579 10.97 51.75 59.54
CA PRO A 579 10.52 53.12 59.42
C PRO A 579 9.70 53.53 60.64
N ALA A 580 9.98 54.74 61.22
CA ALA A 580 9.18 55.31 62.29
C ALA A 580 7.84 55.83 61.72
N ALA A 581 6.75 55.15 62.09
CA ALA A 581 5.40 55.55 61.63
C ALA A 581 4.48 55.70 62.80
N ASP A 582 3.89 56.87 62.90
CA ASP A 582 2.91 57.22 63.92
C ASP A 582 1.51 56.70 63.62
N ARG A 583 1.24 56.32 62.37
CA ARG A 583 -0.03 55.71 61.90
C ARG A 583 0.26 54.81 60.72
N ILE A 584 -0.41 53.70 60.67
CA ILE A 584 -0.46 52.79 59.48
C ILE A 584 -1.73 53.06 58.74
#